data_b6493f2c5e73d6de8450336112bfc00d
#
_entry.id   b6493f2c5e73d6de8450336112bfc00d
#
_cell.length_a   1.000
_cell.length_b   1.000
_cell.length_c   1.000
_cell.angle_alpha   90.00
_cell.angle_beta   90.00
_cell.angle_gamma   90.00
#
_symmetry.space_group_name_H-M   'P 1'
#
loop_
_entity.id
_entity.type
_entity.pdbx_description
1 polymer ?
#
loop_
_entity_poly.entity_id
_entity_poly.type
_entity_poly.pdbx_seq_one_letter_code
_entity_poly.pdbx_strand_id
1 'polypeptide(L)'
;MSSNLFLVLQSKGTPSFATRLKLGDLTIGRSDMNDLYYNIDTISRNHARLSVGTQGVIVTDLQSRNGTWVNRKRIHNAPVFPGELIQFGVVEFVLSRDPRGTSGQNSDEETRDPSSVMGLGQRTPIPLSPAQTKVFDLLVKGHLEKEIAVILGRSVETVHNHTRKIYEAYGVHSKVELLLQVMPRS
;
A
#
# COMPACT_ATOMS: atom_id res chain seq x y z
N MET A 1 0.64 8.43 -18.46
CA MET A 1 1.94 7.76 -18.22
C MET A 1 1.95 7.28 -16.76
N SER A 2 2.24 6.04 -16.51
CA SER A 2 2.27 5.50 -15.13
C SER A 2 3.70 5.57 -14.60
N SER A 3 3.89 5.98 -13.35
CA SER A 3 5.18 5.81 -12.69
C SER A 3 5.43 4.33 -12.39
N ASN A 4 6.68 3.89 -12.49
CA ASN A 4 7.10 2.57 -12.02
C ASN A 4 7.73 2.68 -10.62
N LEU A 5 7.19 3.56 -9.78
CA LEU A 5 7.63 3.75 -8.42
C LEU A 5 6.68 3.04 -7.45
N PHE A 6 7.27 2.40 -6.46
CA PHE A 6 6.58 1.68 -5.39
C PHE A 6 7.08 2.15 -4.04
N LEU A 7 6.17 2.32 -3.12
CA LEU A 7 6.47 2.49 -1.70
C LEU A 7 6.39 1.11 -1.05
N VAL A 8 7.54 0.57 -0.66
CA VAL A 8 7.66 -0.80 -0.16
C VAL A 8 7.85 -0.76 1.36
N LEU A 9 6.88 -1.30 2.09
CA LEU A 9 6.93 -1.39 3.55
C LEU A 9 8.06 -2.33 3.98
N GLN A 10 8.92 -1.84 4.88
CA GLN A 10 9.96 -2.66 5.51
C GLN A 10 9.44 -3.23 6.82
N SER A 11 9.33 -4.55 6.90
CA SER A 11 8.96 -5.23 8.14
C SER A 11 9.79 -6.49 8.32
N LYS A 12 10.39 -6.65 9.51
CA LYS A 12 11.14 -7.86 9.86
C LYS A 12 10.18 -9.05 9.96
N GLY A 13 10.33 -10.03 9.06
CA GLY A 13 9.62 -11.32 9.14
C GLY A 13 8.23 -11.36 8.49
N THR A 14 7.79 -10.31 7.83
CA THR A 14 6.56 -10.30 7.03
C THR A 14 6.86 -10.01 5.56
N PRO A 15 6.03 -10.51 4.62
CA PRO A 15 6.17 -10.14 3.22
C PRO A 15 6.22 -8.62 3.05
N SER A 16 7.15 -8.11 2.29
CA SER A 16 7.24 -6.69 1.94
C SER A 16 6.01 -6.30 1.13
N PHE A 17 5.29 -5.28 1.60
CA PHE A 17 4.11 -4.77 0.91
C PHE A 17 4.50 -3.59 0.06
N ALA A 18 4.26 -3.69 -1.25
CA ALA A 18 4.56 -2.64 -2.19
C ALA A 18 3.28 -1.94 -2.65
N THR A 19 3.19 -0.66 -2.44
CA THR A 19 2.13 0.18 -2.98
C THR A 19 2.64 0.93 -4.20
N ARG A 20 2.03 0.72 -5.36
CA ARG A 20 2.36 1.46 -6.58
C ARG A 20 1.94 2.92 -6.44
N LEU A 21 2.86 3.84 -6.71
CA LEU A 21 2.59 5.27 -6.66
C LEU A 21 2.07 5.75 -8.03
N LYS A 22 0.95 6.45 -8.04
CA LYS A 22 0.46 7.17 -9.23
C LYS A 22 1.23 8.49 -9.37
N LEU A 23 1.43 8.97 -10.60
CA LEU A 23 2.00 10.29 -10.84
C LEU A 23 1.09 11.38 -10.27
N GLY A 24 1.67 12.43 -9.74
CA GLY A 24 0.98 13.56 -9.13
C GLY A 24 1.06 13.57 -7.61
N ASP A 25 0.22 14.36 -6.97
CA ASP A 25 0.19 14.49 -5.52
C ASP A 25 -0.64 13.38 -4.88
N LEU A 26 -0.08 12.71 -3.90
CA LEU A 26 -0.72 11.72 -3.06
C LEU A 26 -0.57 12.12 -1.59
N THR A 27 -1.58 11.84 -0.79
CA THR A 27 -1.53 12.04 0.66
C THR A 27 -1.33 10.71 1.37
N ILE A 28 -0.55 10.73 2.46
CA ILE A 28 -0.33 9.57 3.32
C ILE A 28 -0.71 9.91 4.76
N GLY A 29 -1.42 9.00 5.42
CA GLY A 29 -1.81 9.19 6.80
C GLY A 29 -2.68 8.09 7.37
N ARG A 30 -3.05 8.26 8.66
CA ARG A 30 -3.91 7.32 9.39
C ARG A 30 -5.40 7.54 9.14
N SER A 31 -5.81 8.66 8.54
CA SER A 31 -7.18 8.85 8.09
C SER A 31 -7.42 8.10 6.79
N ASP A 32 -8.58 7.47 6.66
CA ASP A 32 -9.05 6.80 5.45
C ASP A 32 -9.35 7.77 4.29
N MET A 33 -9.29 9.07 4.55
CA MET A 33 -9.38 10.13 3.54
C MET A 33 -8.08 10.31 2.76
N ASN A 34 -6.96 9.71 3.18
CA ASN A 34 -5.71 9.79 2.44
C ASN A 34 -5.66 8.77 1.31
N ASP A 35 -4.92 9.10 0.25
CA ASP A 35 -4.67 8.20 -0.88
C ASP A 35 -3.92 6.94 -0.43
N LEU A 36 -2.95 7.12 0.47
CA LEU A 36 -2.20 6.05 1.11
C LEU A 36 -2.60 5.97 2.59
N TYR A 37 -3.50 5.07 2.89
CA TYR A 37 -4.05 4.88 4.23
C TYR A 37 -3.30 3.79 4.99
N TYR A 38 -2.72 4.16 6.15
CA TYR A 38 -2.09 3.23 7.08
C TYR A 38 -2.65 3.44 8.49
N ASN A 39 -3.47 2.50 8.97
CA ASN A 39 -4.08 2.58 10.31
C ASN A 39 -3.06 2.18 11.40
N ILE A 40 -2.04 3.03 11.59
CA ILE A 40 -0.97 2.84 12.56
C ILE A 40 -0.92 4.07 13.45
N ASP A 41 -0.94 3.88 14.78
CA ASP A 41 -1.07 4.99 15.76
C ASP A 41 0.07 6.00 15.71
N THR A 42 1.26 5.59 15.26
CA THR A 42 2.42 6.47 15.11
C THR A 42 2.38 7.33 13.85
N ILE A 43 1.46 7.03 12.92
CA ILE A 43 1.20 7.83 11.73
C ILE A 43 0.07 8.83 12.06
N SER A 44 0.27 10.11 11.78
CA SER A 44 -0.75 11.16 11.96
C SER A 44 -1.90 10.97 10.98
N ARG A 45 -3.10 11.52 11.30
CA ARG A 45 -4.27 11.46 10.41
C ARG A 45 -3.95 11.94 8.99
N ASN A 46 -3.30 13.09 8.88
CA ASN A 46 -2.67 13.59 7.67
C ASN A 46 -1.19 13.72 8.00
N HIS A 47 -0.34 12.83 7.47
CA HIS A 47 1.05 12.75 7.91
C HIS A 47 2.00 13.46 6.95
N ALA A 48 1.90 13.14 5.67
CA ALA A 48 2.75 13.73 4.65
C ALA A 48 2.04 13.79 3.29
N ARG A 49 2.62 14.58 2.39
CA ARG A 49 2.28 14.62 0.96
C ARG A 49 3.45 14.07 0.15
N LEU A 50 3.13 13.31 -0.86
CA LEU A 50 4.07 12.73 -1.82
C LEU A 50 3.78 13.32 -3.19
N SER A 51 4.65 14.17 -3.71
CA SER A 51 4.57 14.64 -5.11
C SER A 51 5.39 13.69 -5.97
N VAL A 52 4.69 12.80 -6.66
CA VAL A 52 5.30 11.67 -7.40
C VAL A 52 5.64 12.10 -8.82
N GLY A 53 6.92 12.09 -9.15
CA GLY A 53 7.47 12.29 -10.49
C GLY A 53 7.88 10.97 -11.16
N THR A 54 8.47 11.07 -12.33
CA THR A 54 8.97 9.90 -13.09
C THR A 54 10.28 9.33 -12.53
N GLN A 55 11.08 10.17 -11.87
CA GLN A 55 12.41 9.81 -11.38
C GLN A 55 12.46 9.59 -9.88
N GLY A 56 11.53 10.17 -9.12
CA GLY A 56 11.50 10.12 -7.67
C GLY A 56 10.26 10.80 -7.11
N VAL A 57 10.25 11.01 -5.80
CA VAL A 57 9.14 11.58 -5.05
C VAL A 57 9.65 12.74 -4.23
N ILE A 58 8.92 13.86 -4.19
CA ILE A 58 9.16 14.90 -3.19
C ILE A 58 8.24 14.58 -2.01
N VAL A 59 8.81 14.39 -0.84
CA VAL A 59 8.08 14.12 0.41
C VAL A 59 8.00 15.40 1.24
N THR A 60 6.78 15.81 1.57
CA THR A 60 6.51 16.98 2.42
C THR A 60 5.77 16.55 3.68
N ASP A 61 6.38 16.76 4.84
CA ASP A 61 5.76 16.53 6.15
C ASP A 61 4.64 17.55 6.40
N LEU A 62 3.46 17.09 6.79
CA LEU A 62 2.28 17.91 7.09
C LEU A 62 2.17 18.18 8.60
N GLN A 63 3.27 18.57 9.25
CA GLN A 63 3.36 18.80 10.70
C GLN A 63 2.93 17.56 11.49
N SER A 64 3.45 16.42 11.06
CA SER A 64 3.13 15.15 11.70
C SER A 64 3.66 15.06 13.13
N ARG A 65 2.94 14.36 14.01
CA ARG A 65 3.30 14.23 15.44
C ARG A 65 4.68 13.62 15.65
N ASN A 66 4.99 12.54 14.91
CA ASN A 66 6.23 11.77 15.09
C ASN A 66 7.28 12.09 14.03
N GLY A 67 6.97 12.98 13.09
CA GLY A 67 7.87 13.41 12.03
C GLY A 67 8.01 12.45 10.87
N THR A 68 8.49 12.98 9.77
CA THR A 68 8.88 12.28 8.56
C THR A 68 10.40 12.29 8.45
N TRP A 69 10.98 11.16 8.05
CA TRP A 69 12.42 10.96 7.99
C TRP A 69 12.81 10.36 6.64
N VAL A 70 13.92 10.81 6.09
CA VAL A 70 14.54 10.24 4.89
C VAL A 70 15.96 9.85 5.24
N ASN A 71 16.34 8.60 5.03
CA ASN A 71 17.65 8.05 5.38
C ASN A 71 18.07 8.42 6.82
N ARG A 72 17.12 8.28 7.78
CA ARG A 72 17.28 8.60 9.22
C ARG A 72 17.47 10.09 9.53
N LYS A 73 17.31 10.99 8.55
CA LYS A 73 17.33 12.44 8.77
C LYS A 73 15.90 12.96 8.75
N ARG A 74 15.48 13.70 9.78
CA ARG A 74 14.17 14.34 9.85
C ARG A 74 14.06 15.41 8.77
N ILE A 75 12.92 15.42 8.06
CA ILE A 75 12.68 16.37 6.97
C ILE A 75 11.37 17.13 7.16
N HIS A 76 11.28 18.31 6.56
CA HIS A 76 10.03 18.99 6.29
C HIS A 76 9.62 18.83 4.83
N ASN A 77 10.61 18.91 3.94
CA ASN A 77 10.47 18.71 2.50
C ASN A 77 11.79 18.16 1.98
N ALA A 78 11.75 17.06 1.24
CA ALA A 78 12.95 16.51 0.64
C ALA A 78 12.61 15.67 -0.61
N PRO A 79 13.47 15.71 -1.64
CA PRO A 79 13.41 14.75 -2.73
C PRO A 79 13.88 13.39 -2.22
N VAL A 80 13.24 12.33 -2.72
CA VAL A 80 13.55 10.93 -2.41
C VAL A 80 13.63 10.16 -3.72
N PHE A 81 14.67 9.38 -3.88
CA PHE A 81 14.95 8.59 -5.07
C PHE A 81 14.82 7.08 -4.79
N PRO A 82 14.64 6.26 -5.82
CA PRO A 82 14.61 4.80 -5.66
C PRO A 82 15.84 4.26 -4.93
N GLY A 83 15.62 3.40 -3.96
CA GLY A 83 16.64 2.86 -3.04
C GLY A 83 16.71 3.57 -1.68
N GLU A 84 16.12 4.75 -1.54
CA GLU A 84 16.15 5.50 -0.30
C GLU A 84 15.04 5.09 0.68
N LEU A 85 15.36 5.19 1.97
CA LEU A 85 14.47 4.88 3.08
C LEU A 85 13.64 6.10 3.45
N ILE A 86 12.34 5.92 3.54
CA ILE A 86 11.39 6.91 4.05
C ILE A 86 10.74 6.35 5.31
N GLN A 87 10.66 7.15 6.37
CA GLN A 87 10.00 6.74 7.60
C GLN A 87 8.90 7.75 7.96
N PHE A 88 7.70 7.21 8.19
CA PHE A 88 6.55 7.97 8.70
C PHE A 88 6.26 7.50 10.13
N GLY A 89 6.56 8.35 11.11
CA GLY A 89 6.52 7.93 12.51
C GLY A 89 7.57 6.84 12.80
N VAL A 90 7.14 5.61 13.12
CA VAL A 90 8.04 4.45 13.33
C VAL A 90 8.03 3.47 12.17
N VAL A 91 7.29 3.76 11.12
CA VAL A 91 7.09 2.82 9.99
C VAL A 91 8.05 3.18 8.87
N GLU A 92 8.84 2.20 8.46
CA GLU A 92 9.86 2.35 7.43
C GLU A 92 9.38 1.81 6.08
N PHE A 93 9.68 2.57 5.04
CA PHE A 93 9.40 2.23 3.65
C PHE A 93 10.65 2.47 2.81
N VAL A 94 10.82 1.71 1.75
CA VAL A 94 11.80 1.99 0.70
C VAL A 94 11.06 2.44 -0.54
N LEU A 95 11.52 3.54 -1.15
CA LEU A 95 11.10 3.89 -2.49
C LEU A 95 11.81 2.98 -3.48
N SER A 96 11.08 2.24 -4.30
CA SER A 96 11.66 1.25 -5.21
C SER A 96 11.07 1.34 -6.62
N ARG A 97 11.80 0.89 -7.61
CA ARG A 97 11.28 0.63 -8.96
C ARG A 97 10.78 -0.81 -9.13
N ASP A 98 11.12 -1.69 -8.17
CA ASP A 98 10.68 -3.07 -8.10
C ASP A 98 9.71 -3.26 -6.92
N PRO A 99 8.54 -3.85 -7.13
CA PRO A 99 7.60 -4.13 -6.05
C PRO A 99 8.15 -5.09 -4.98
N ARG A 100 9.23 -5.83 -5.28
CA ARG A 100 9.91 -6.71 -4.31
C ARG A 100 10.82 -5.97 -3.34
N GLY A 101 11.08 -4.66 -3.60
CA GLY A 101 11.88 -3.82 -2.70
C GLY A 101 13.34 -4.24 -2.55
N THR A 102 13.90 -4.95 -3.52
CA THR A 102 15.32 -5.26 -3.54
C THR A 102 16.12 -3.97 -3.70
N SER A 103 16.71 -3.51 -2.60
CA SER A 103 17.78 -2.50 -2.64
C SER A 103 18.92 -3.09 -3.43
N GLY A 104 19.19 -2.52 -4.60
CA GLY A 104 20.35 -2.88 -5.37
C GLY A 104 21.63 -2.61 -4.58
N GLN A 105 22.25 -3.63 -4.02
CA GLN A 105 23.68 -3.67 -3.82
C GLN A 105 24.28 -4.48 -4.97
N ASN A 106 24.89 -3.70 -5.85
CA ASN A 106 26.08 -4.00 -6.66
C ASN A 106 26.22 -5.33 -7.36
N SER A 107 26.47 -5.10 -8.64
CA SER A 107 27.54 -5.69 -9.47
C SER A 107 27.26 -7.00 -10.16
N ASP A 108 27.41 -6.82 -11.45
CA ASP A 108 27.97 -7.73 -12.45
C ASP A 108 27.13 -8.91 -12.93
N GLU A 109 26.75 -8.69 -14.18
CA GLU A 109 26.69 -9.67 -15.27
C GLU A 109 26.24 -11.09 -14.93
N GLU A 110 25.07 -11.45 -15.43
CA GLU A 110 25.06 -12.51 -16.45
C GLU A 110 23.69 -12.61 -17.13
N THR A 111 23.77 -12.54 -18.43
CA THR A 111 22.79 -12.90 -19.44
C THR A 111 22.10 -14.21 -19.09
N ARG A 112 20.78 -14.18 -18.87
CA ARG A 112 19.94 -15.36 -19.00
C ARG A 112 18.64 -15.05 -19.70
N ASP A 113 18.42 -15.81 -20.78
CA ASP A 113 17.33 -15.86 -21.73
C ASP A 113 15.92 -15.55 -21.20
N PRO A 114 15.12 -14.80 -21.95
CA PRO A 114 13.70 -14.58 -21.64
C PRO A 114 12.79 -15.64 -22.25
N SER A 115 13.02 -16.90 -21.95
CA SER A 115 12.14 -17.97 -22.42
C SER A 115 12.01 -19.09 -21.41
N SER A 116 11.44 -18.80 -20.28
CA SER A 116 10.82 -19.81 -19.40
C SER A 116 10.26 -19.13 -18.15
N VAL A 117 9.08 -18.58 -18.21
CA VAL A 117 8.07 -18.66 -17.12
C VAL A 117 6.71 -18.30 -17.70
N MET A 118 6.08 -19.22 -18.38
CA MET A 118 4.63 -19.33 -18.30
C MET A 118 4.33 -19.87 -16.89
N GLY A 119 4.09 -19.00 -15.96
CA GLY A 119 3.69 -19.30 -14.59
C GLY A 119 2.58 -18.35 -14.22
N LEU A 120 1.36 -18.88 -14.25
CA LEU A 120 0.11 -18.35 -13.73
C LEU A 120 0.34 -17.26 -12.67
N GLY A 121 -0.10 -16.04 -13.01
CA GLY A 121 -0.06 -14.88 -12.14
C GLY A 121 -0.88 -15.10 -10.86
N GLN A 122 -0.25 -15.59 -9.83
CA GLN A 122 -0.72 -15.37 -8.47
C GLN A 122 -0.49 -13.91 -8.15
N ARG A 123 -1.53 -13.11 -8.34
CA ARG A 123 -1.60 -11.76 -7.77
C ARG A 123 -1.53 -11.94 -6.25
N THR A 124 -0.37 -11.64 -5.67
CA THR A 124 -0.26 -11.52 -4.22
C THR A 124 -1.23 -10.43 -3.78
N PRO A 125 -2.17 -10.71 -2.87
CA PRO A 125 -3.15 -9.73 -2.45
C PRO A 125 -2.43 -8.53 -1.84
N ILE A 126 -2.83 -7.32 -2.23
CA ILE A 126 -2.41 -6.10 -1.54
C ILE A 126 -2.87 -6.24 -0.08
N PRO A 127 -1.99 -6.04 0.91
CA PRO A 127 -2.39 -6.25 2.30
C PRO A 127 -3.47 -5.27 2.66
N LEU A 128 -4.54 -5.83 3.12
CA LEU A 128 -5.66 -5.08 3.66
C LEU A 128 -5.23 -4.45 5.00
N SER A 129 -5.61 -3.21 5.25
CA SER A 129 -5.48 -2.63 6.59
C SER A 129 -6.29 -3.46 7.60
N PRO A 130 -6.00 -3.39 8.91
CA PRO A 130 -6.78 -4.12 9.92
C PRO A 130 -8.29 -3.85 9.85
N ALA A 131 -8.68 -2.63 9.47
CA ALA A 131 -10.09 -2.29 9.25
C ALA A 131 -10.64 -2.96 7.98
N GLN A 132 -9.87 -2.95 6.89
CA GLN A 132 -10.24 -3.64 5.65
C GLN A 132 -10.27 -5.16 5.84
N THR A 133 -9.36 -5.74 6.63
CA THR A 133 -9.38 -7.17 6.95
C THR A 133 -10.67 -7.56 7.66
N LYS A 134 -11.11 -6.76 8.65
CA LYS A 134 -12.39 -7.01 9.33
C LYS A 134 -13.59 -6.93 8.37
N VAL A 135 -13.59 -5.94 7.48
CA VAL A 135 -14.62 -5.82 6.44
C VAL A 135 -14.55 -6.98 5.47
N PHE A 136 -13.36 -7.36 5.03
CA PHE A 136 -13.12 -8.50 4.14
C PHE A 136 -13.62 -9.82 4.74
N ASP A 137 -13.29 -10.12 6.01
CA ASP A 137 -13.73 -11.33 6.70
C ASP A 137 -15.26 -11.44 6.76
N LEU A 138 -15.93 -10.31 6.99
CA LEU A 138 -17.39 -10.26 7.01
C LEU A 138 -18.01 -10.35 5.61
N LEU A 139 -17.37 -9.75 4.60
CA LEU A 139 -17.78 -9.90 3.19
C LEU A 139 -17.70 -11.34 2.72
N VAL A 140 -16.61 -12.05 3.06
CA VAL A 140 -16.41 -13.47 2.72
C VAL A 140 -17.41 -14.36 3.45
N LYS A 141 -17.80 -14.02 4.67
CA LYS A 141 -18.89 -14.70 5.43
C LYS A 141 -20.28 -14.45 4.87
N GLY A 142 -20.41 -13.60 3.87
CA GLY A 142 -21.68 -13.34 3.19
C GLY A 142 -22.43 -12.07 3.63
N HIS A 143 -21.95 -11.37 4.67
CA HIS A 143 -22.63 -10.17 5.18
C HIS A 143 -22.74 -9.06 4.11
N LEU A 144 -23.84 -8.31 4.19
CA LEU A 144 -24.04 -7.10 3.39
C LEU A 144 -23.33 -5.90 4.04
N GLU A 145 -22.96 -4.90 3.25
CA GLU A 145 -22.27 -3.69 3.76
C GLU A 145 -23.04 -2.99 4.90
N LYS A 146 -24.38 -3.00 4.85
CA LYS A 146 -25.23 -2.46 5.92
C LYS A 146 -25.08 -3.26 7.22
N GLU A 147 -25.02 -4.57 7.15
CA GLU A 147 -24.82 -5.44 8.31
C GLU A 147 -23.41 -5.28 8.88
N ILE A 148 -22.41 -5.21 8.01
CA ILE A 148 -21.02 -4.96 8.38
C ILE A 148 -20.87 -3.62 9.11
N ALA A 149 -21.58 -2.58 8.64
CA ALA A 149 -21.60 -1.27 9.27
C ALA A 149 -22.12 -1.36 10.72
N VAL A 150 -23.20 -2.10 10.94
CA VAL A 150 -23.76 -2.34 12.27
C VAL A 150 -22.79 -3.12 13.15
N ILE A 151 -22.24 -4.23 12.64
CA ILE A 151 -21.31 -5.12 13.37
C ILE A 151 -20.06 -4.36 13.81
N LEU A 152 -19.52 -3.51 12.94
CA LEU A 152 -18.27 -2.77 13.20
C LEU A 152 -18.49 -1.41 13.86
N GLY A 153 -19.74 -0.98 14.10
CA GLY A 153 -20.07 0.33 14.64
C GLY A 153 -19.58 1.48 13.74
N ARG A 154 -19.71 1.32 12.42
CA ARG A 154 -19.26 2.28 11.40
C ARG A 154 -20.43 2.73 10.52
N SER A 155 -20.23 3.84 9.80
CA SER A 155 -21.21 4.23 8.77
C SER A 155 -21.15 3.29 7.57
N VAL A 156 -22.27 3.10 6.88
CA VAL A 156 -22.31 2.29 5.64
C VAL A 156 -21.36 2.85 4.60
N GLU A 157 -21.22 4.16 4.51
CA GLU A 157 -20.29 4.83 3.59
C GLU A 157 -18.83 4.48 3.89
N THR A 158 -18.45 4.42 5.18
CA THR A 158 -17.09 3.98 5.58
C THR A 158 -16.85 2.53 5.15
N VAL A 159 -17.82 1.65 5.36
CA VAL A 159 -17.73 0.23 4.94
C VAL A 159 -17.66 0.14 3.42
N HIS A 160 -18.47 0.90 2.70
CA HIS A 160 -18.44 0.94 1.23
C HIS A 160 -17.06 1.37 0.69
N ASN A 161 -16.45 2.39 1.27
CA ASN A 161 -15.11 2.83 0.93
C ASN A 161 -14.05 1.74 1.18
N HIS A 162 -14.17 0.98 2.28
CA HIS A 162 -13.30 -0.16 2.54
C HIS A 162 -13.54 -1.28 1.53
N THR A 163 -14.78 -1.60 1.21
CA THR A 163 -15.16 -2.62 0.21
C THR A 163 -14.57 -2.29 -1.16
N ARG A 164 -14.69 -1.03 -1.60
CA ARG A 164 -14.12 -0.58 -2.86
C ARG A 164 -12.60 -0.79 -2.90
N LYS A 165 -11.89 -0.39 -1.84
CA LYS A 165 -10.43 -0.58 -1.73
C LYS A 165 -10.04 -2.07 -1.70
N ILE A 166 -10.87 -2.93 -1.08
CA ILE A 166 -10.68 -4.39 -1.10
C ILE A 166 -10.83 -4.90 -2.54
N TYR A 167 -11.86 -4.48 -3.27
CA TYR A 167 -12.06 -4.90 -4.65
C TYR A 167 -10.91 -4.44 -5.56
N GLU A 168 -10.44 -3.21 -5.40
CA GLU A 168 -9.25 -2.70 -6.09
C GLU A 168 -8.00 -3.53 -5.77
N ALA A 169 -7.82 -3.91 -4.51
CA ALA A 169 -6.70 -4.71 -4.04
C ALA A 169 -6.68 -6.12 -4.64
N TYR A 170 -7.85 -6.74 -4.75
CA TYR A 170 -8.01 -8.07 -5.35
C TYR A 170 -8.19 -8.03 -6.87
N GLY A 171 -8.30 -6.84 -7.47
CA GLY A 171 -8.52 -6.66 -8.90
C GLY A 171 -9.87 -7.21 -9.37
N VAL A 172 -10.89 -7.13 -8.51
CA VAL A 172 -12.26 -7.58 -8.77
C VAL A 172 -13.22 -6.40 -8.76
N HIS A 173 -14.39 -6.58 -9.37
CA HIS A 173 -15.39 -5.52 -9.50
C HIS A 173 -16.68 -5.84 -8.72
N SER A 174 -16.78 -7.03 -8.14
CA SER A 174 -17.97 -7.48 -7.42
C SER A 174 -17.63 -8.41 -6.25
N LYS A 175 -18.57 -8.52 -5.30
CA LYS A 175 -18.51 -9.48 -4.20
C LYS A 175 -18.43 -10.92 -4.71
N VAL A 176 -19.14 -11.23 -5.79
CA VAL A 176 -19.16 -12.58 -6.37
C VAL A 176 -17.76 -12.94 -6.91
N GLU A 177 -17.12 -12.03 -7.65
CA GLU A 177 -15.76 -12.21 -8.14
C GLU A 177 -14.76 -12.38 -7.01
N LEU A 178 -14.89 -11.57 -5.94
CA LEU A 178 -14.07 -11.71 -4.74
C LEU A 178 -14.20 -13.10 -4.12
N LEU A 179 -15.43 -13.57 -3.92
CA LEU A 179 -15.72 -14.90 -3.35
C LEU A 179 -15.16 -16.03 -4.22
N LEU A 180 -15.32 -15.95 -5.54
CA LEU A 180 -14.77 -16.94 -6.48
C LEU A 180 -13.25 -16.99 -6.47
N GLN A 181 -12.58 -15.88 -6.14
CA GLN A 181 -11.13 -15.81 -6.09
C GLN A 181 -10.56 -16.32 -4.76
N VAL A 182 -11.31 -16.16 -3.67
CA VAL A 182 -10.84 -16.43 -2.29
C VAL A 182 -11.29 -17.80 -1.78
N MET A 183 -12.42 -18.33 -2.27
CA MET A 183 -12.89 -19.66 -1.87
C MET A 183 -12.06 -20.74 -2.58
N PRO A 184 -11.52 -21.72 -1.83
CA PRO A 184 -10.86 -22.87 -2.45
C PRO A 184 -11.86 -23.61 -3.34
N ARG A 185 -11.46 -23.86 -4.58
CA ARG A 185 -12.21 -24.76 -5.47
C ARG A 185 -12.08 -26.18 -4.89
N SER A 186 -13.20 -26.71 -4.39
CA SER A 186 -13.33 -28.13 -4.03
C SER A 186 -13.18 -29.01 -5.27
#